data_b12b9145b7b7fd2098ff11dfc789d4fc
#
_entry.id   b12b9145b7b7fd2098ff11dfc789d4fc
#
_cell.length_a   1.000
_cell.length_b   1.000
_cell.length_c   1.000
_cell.angle_alpha   90.00
_cell.angle_beta   90.00
_cell.angle_gamma   90.00
#
_symmetry.space_group_name_H-M   'P 1'
#
loop_
_entity.id
_entity.type
_entity.pdbx_description
1 polymer ?
#
loop_
_entity_poly.entity_id
_entity_poly.type
_entity_poly.pdbx_seq_one_letter_code
_entity_poly.pdbx_strand_id
1 'polypeptide(L)'
;MWLKSIVLSSSLLASTTIYAETIFVSLEKDNAIAVVDPIAGKLIKTVAIGQRPRGIELSPDEQTLYIATSDDDTVITVDANSLQVTGKLPAGEDPETFAINPAGTHMYVSNEDDNQVTVIDLKAAKAIATVAVGVEPEGIAVSPDGRWIVSASETTNMLHWIDANTNQIVKNTLVDPRPRALSFTADGQQLWVTSEIDGTVMILDVASKEITQRTGFQIGGVGAEKIQPVGVKIDSQRRWAYVALGPANRVAVINAQTYDVEKYLLVGARVWNLAFSPDEKRLYTTNGVSHDISLIDLERHRVTKSIAVGRYPWGLAVKK
;
A
#
# COMPACT_ATOMS: atom_id res chain seq x y z
N MET A 1 -42.01 62.73 1.22
CA MET A 1 -40.59 62.43 1.25
C MET A 1 -40.46 61.01 1.73
N TRP A 2 -40.32 60.03 0.78
CA TRP A 2 -40.30 58.61 1.08
C TRP A 2 -38.85 58.12 0.92
N LEU A 3 -38.22 57.67 2.02
CA LEU A 3 -36.92 56.99 1.98
C LEU A 3 -37.14 55.52 1.60
N LYS A 4 -36.52 55.12 0.48
CA LYS A 4 -36.39 53.72 0.11
C LYS A 4 -35.13 53.13 0.78
N SER A 5 -35.33 52.20 1.70
CA SER A 5 -34.26 51.41 2.28
C SER A 5 -33.81 50.35 1.25
N ILE A 6 -32.56 50.41 0.86
CA ILE A 6 -31.90 49.38 0.04
C ILE A 6 -31.34 48.32 1.00
N VAL A 7 -31.90 47.12 0.96
CA VAL A 7 -31.33 45.95 1.66
C VAL A 7 -30.28 45.32 0.73
N LEU A 8 -29.03 45.50 1.08
CA LEU A 8 -27.95 44.72 0.46
C LEU A 8 -27.94 43.30 1.05
N SER A 9 -28.38 42.32 0.27
CA SER A 9 -28.17 40.91 0.59
C SER A 9 -26.74 40.51 0.24
N SER A 10 -25.88 40.33 1.24
CA SER A 10 -24.57 39.73 1.08
C SER A 10 -24.74 38.21 0.93
N SER A 11 -24.62 37.70 -0.28
CA SER A 11 -24.49 36.26 -0.51
C SER A 11 -23.10 35.81 -0.03
N LEU A 12 -23.05 35.08 1.09
CA LEU A 12 -21.87 34.30 1.47
C LEU A 12 -21.71 33.19 0.42
N LEU A 13 -20.73 33.35 -0.47
CA LEU A 13 -20.20 32.25 -1.24
C LEU A 13 -19.44 31.33 -0.27
N ALA A 14 -20.09 30.24 0.15
CA ALA A 14 -19.40 29.15 0.79
C ALA A 14 -18.41 28.59 -0.22
N SER A 15 -17.13 28.92 -0.07
CA SER A 15 -16.05 28.24 -0.79
C SER A 15 -16.05 26.79 -0.32
N THR A 16 -16.64 25.90 -1.09
CA THR A 16 -16.39 24.47 -0.96
C THR A 16 -14.91 24.27 -1.30
N THR A 17 -14.08 24.11 -0.28
CA THR A 17 -12.73 23.60 -0.43
C THR A 17 -12.89 22.18 -0.98
N ILE A 18 -12.79 22.01 -2.28
CA ILE A 18 -12.60 20.69 -2.89
C ILE A 18 -11.21 20.30 -2.40
N TYR A 19 -11.14 19.40 -1.42
CA TYR A 19 -9.90 18.76 -1.05
C TYR A 19 -9.40 18.03 -2.30
N ALA A 20 -8.36 18.57 -2.91
CA ALA A 20 -7.77 17.94 -4.06
C ALA A 20 -7.07 16.67 -3.58
N GLU A 21 -7.42 15.54 -4.18
CA GLU A 21 -6.74 14.27 -3.97
C GLU A 21 -5.21 14.47 -3.98
N THR A 22 -4.54 13.92 -2.98
CA THR A 22 -3.08 14.05 -2.82
C THR A 22 -2.45 12.68 -2.69
N ILE A 23 -1.38 12.43 -3.45
CA ILE A 23 -0.59 11.20 -3.33
C ILE A 23 0.69 11.52 -2.57
N PHE A 24 0.98 10.74 -1.53
CA PHE A 24 2.26 10.69 -0.85
C PHE A 24 3.04 9.49 -1.34
N VAL A 25 4.29 9.67 -1.71
CA VAL A 25 5.15 8.60 -2.25
C VAL A 25 6.46 8.57 -1.47
N SER A 26 6.82 7.43 -0.88
CA SER A 26 8.12 7.24 -0.26
C SER A 26 9.22 7.13 -1.33
N LEU A 27 10.30 7.88 -1.16
CA LEU A 27 11.45 7.93 -2.07
C LEU A 27 12.67 7.33 -1.38
N GLU A 28 12.88 6.04 -1.57
CA GLU A 28 13.86 5.23 -0.85
C GLU A 28 15.28 5.82 -0.88
N LYS A 29 15.72 6.31 -2.05
CA LYS A 29 17.09 6.82 -2.25
C LYS A 29 17.23 8.34 -2.10
N ASP A 30 16.12 9.04 -1.86
CA ASP A 30 16.11 10.48 -1.57
C ASP A 30 15.90 10.76 -0.07
N ASN A 31 15.62 9.72 0.74
CA ASN A 31 15.31 9.86 2.16
C ASN A 31 14.17 10.87 2.40
N ALA A 32 13.13 10.79 1.59
CA ALA A 32 12.08 11.80 1.49
C ALA A 32 10.74 11.20 1.11
N ILE A 33 9.69 12.00 1.22
CA ILE A 33 8.41 11.75 0.55
C ILE A 33 8.17 12.78 -0.56
N ALA A 34 7.61 12.33 -1.68
CA ALA A 34 7.05 13.20 -2.71
C ALA A 34 5.56 13.45 -2.41
N VAL A 35 5.11 14.67 -2.60
CA VAL A 35 3.72 15.10 -2.53
C VAL A 35 3.25 15.43 -3.93
N VAL A 36 2.25 14.72 -4.43
CA VAL A 36 1.81 14.80 -5.84
C VAL A 36 0.33 15.16 -5.92
N ASP A 37 0.01 16.08 -6.82
CA ASP A 37 -1.36 16.37 -7.25
C ASP A 37 -1.66 15.52 -8.50
N PRO A 38 -2.46 14.44 -8.39
CA PRO A 38 -2.77 13.59 -9.53
C PRO A 38 -3.71 14.25 -10.54
N ILE A 39 -4.51 15.23 -10.11
CA ILE A 39 -5.45 15.94 -10.99
C ILE A 39 -4.70 16.93 -11.87
N ALA A 40 -3.86 17.76 -11.27
CA ALA A 40 -2.94 18.62 -12.04
C ALA A 40 -1.84 17.80 -12.73
N GLY A 41 -1.61 16.57 -12.24
CA GLY A 41 -0.63 15.63 -12.79
C GLY A 41 0.81 16.13 -12.62
N LYS A 42 1.17 16.60 -11.42
CA LYS A 42 2.48 17.17 -11.12
C LYS A 42 2.94 16.89 -9.71
N LEU A 43 4.26 16.82 -9.54
CA LEU A 43 4.91 16.88 -8.24
C LEU A 43 4.69 18.29 -7.66
N ILE A 44 4.19 18.36 -6.41
CA ILE A 44 4.02 19.62 -5.68
C ILE A 44 5.32 19.98 -4.96
N LYS A 45 5.84 19.04 -4.15
CA LYS A 45 7.07 19.22 -3.39
C LYS A 45 7.63 17.88 -2.91
N THR A 46 8.87 17.91 -2.45
CA THR A 46 9.53 16.82 -1.75
C THR A 46 9.84 17.26 -0.31
N VAL A 47 9.66 16.34 0.65
CA VAL A 47 9.87 16.61 2.08
C VAL A 47 10.83 15.56 2.63
N ALA A 48 11.95 15.98 3.19
CA ALA A 48 12.91 15.09 3.84
C ALA A 48 12.26 14.47 5.08
N ILE A 49 12.42 13.14 5.27
CA ILE A 49 11.75 12.40 6.35
C ILE A 49 12.76 11.65 7.22
N GLY A 50 13.37 10.62 6.72
CA GLY A 50 14.28 9.73 7.42
C GLY A 50 14.99 8.84 6.43
N GLN A 51 15.82 7.94 6.92
CA GLN A 51 16.66 7.10 6.08
C GLN A 51 15.85 5.92 5.49
N ARG A 52 15.99 5.66 4.18
CA ARG A 52 15.38 4.56 3.46
C ARG A 52 13.86 4.43 3.72
N PRO A 53 13.03 5.46 3.40
CA PRO A 53 11.58 5.38 3.62
C PRO A 53 10.94 4.36 2.65
N ARG A 54 10.16 3.42 3.21
CA ARG A 54 9.49 2.33 2.48
C ARG A 54 7.99 2.32 2.71
N GLY A 55 7.49 1.50 3.64
CA GLY A 55 6.06 1.44 3.95
C GLY A 55 5.49 2.82 4.29
N ILE A 56 4.35 3.17 3.70
CA ILE A 56 3.69 4.45 3.89
C ILE A 56 2.17 4.25 3.89
N GLU A 57 1.48 4.74 4.92
CA GLU A 57 0.04 4.60 5.08
C GLU A 57 -0.55 5.79 5.83
N LEU A 58 -1.79 6.16 5.51
CA LEU A 58 -2.56 7.16 6.25
C LEU A 58 -3.32 6.52 7.40
N SER A 59 -3.49 7.26 8.49
CA SER A 59 -4.48 6.91 9.51
C SER A 59 -5.89 6.85 8.91
N PRO A 60 -6.84 6.10 9.50
CA PRO A 60 -8.21 6.01 8.99
C PRO A 60 -8.94 7.36 8.87
N ASP A 61 -8.56 8.36 9.69
CA ASP A 61 -9.08 9.73 9.63
C ASP A 61 -8.31 10.63 8.65
N GLU A 62 -7.29 10.09 7.97
CA GLU A 62 -6.41 10.78 7.01
C GLU A 62 -5.67 12.01 7.58
N GLN A 63 -5.52 12.11 8.92
CA GLN A 63 -4.81 13.22 9.54
C GLN A 63 -3.32 12.93 9.76
N THR A 64 -2.96 11.67 9.96
CA THR A 64 -1.59 11.24 10.19
C THR A 64 -1.09 10.37 9.05
N LEU A 65 0.08 10.68 8.55
CA LEU A 65 0.82 9.84 7.61
C LEU A 65 1.92 9.12 8.40
N TYR A 66 1.96 7.79 8.29
CA TYR A 66 2.97 6.93 8.87
C TYR A 66 3.95 6.50 7.79
N ILE A 67 5.25 6.52 8.09
CA ILE A 67 6.30 6.15 7.14
C ILE A 67 7.33 5.28 7.87
N ALA A 68 7.53 4.05 7.42
CA ALA A 68 8.64 3.21 7.86
C ALA A 68 9.95 3.78 7.29
N THR A 69 10.91 4.06 8.17
CA THR A 69 12.26 4.51 7.80
C THR A 69 13.22 3.43 8.26
N SER A 70 13.52 2.52 7.30
CA SER A 70 14.12 1.22 7.59
C SER A 70 15.52 1.34 8.21
N ASP A 71 16.36 2.24 7.69
CA ASP A 71 17.71 2.45 8.23
C ASP A 71 17.73 3.29 9.55
N ASP A 72 16.57 3.80 9.99
CA ASP A 72 16.39 4.51 11.26
C ASP A 72 15.69 3.65 12.34
N ASP A 73 15.31 2.41 12.05
CA ASP A 73 14.59 1.47 12.93
C ASP A 73 13.30 2.04 13.54
N THR A 74 12.55 2.82 12.74
CA THR A 74 11.41 3.56 13.27
C THR A 74 10.31 3.75 12.23
N VAL A 75 9.08 3.97 12.71
CA VAL A 75 8.01 4.55 11.91
C VAL A 75 7.84 6.02 12.30
N ILE A 76 8.05 6.92 11.35
CA ILE A 76 7.86 8.36 11.55
C ILE A 76 6.37 8.70 11.38
N THR A 77 5.86 9.58 12.24
CA THR A 77 4.53 10.15 12.12
C THR A 77 4.61 11.59 11.62
N VAL A 78 3.75 11.90 10.65
CA VAL A 78 3.71 13.20 9.97
C VAL A 78 2.26 13.68 9.94
N ASP A 79 2.02 14.95 10.26
CA ASP A 79 0.72 15.56 10.02
C ASP A 79 0.47 15.66 8.50
N ALA A 80 -0.58 15.02 8.01
CA ALA A 80 -0.83 14.86 6.57
C ALA A 80 -1.23 16.16 5.86
N ASN A 81 -1.50 17.24 6.58
CA ASN A 81 -1.85 18.55 6.02
C ASN A 81 -0.65 19.50 5.99
N SER A 82 0.01 19.67 7.14
CA SER A 82 1.18 20.56 7.27
C SER A 82 2.48 19.93 6.80
N LEU A 83 2.54 18.59 6.74
CA LEU A 83 3.73 17.78 6.44
C LEU A 83 4.86 17.96 7.46
N GLN A 84 4.50 18.32 8.69
CA GLN A 84 5.45 18.38 9.80
C GLN A 84 5.56 17.02 10.47
N VAL A 85 6.78 16.61 10.79
CA VAL A 85 7.00 15.42 11.62
C VAL A 85 6.44 15.68 13.01
N THR A 86 5.55 14.81 13.48
CA THR A 86 4.87 14.91 14.78
C THR A 86 5.45 13.97 15.82
N GLY A 87 6.14 12.91 15.39
CA GLY A 87 6.72 11.95 16.32
C GLY A 87 7.38 10.76 15.62
N LYS A 88 7.79 9.78 16.44
CA LYS A 88 8.36 8.51 16.02
C LYS A 88 7.76 7.38 16.85
N LEU A 89 7.55 6.23 16.22
CA LEU A 89 7.08 5.01 16.87
C LEU A 89 8.22 3.99 16.92
N PRO A 90 8.39 3.25 18.03
CA PRO A 90 9.40 2.20 18.13
C PRO A 90 8.99 1.00 17.29
N ALA A 91 9.62 0.82 16.14
CA ALA A 91 9.19 -0.16 15.14
C ALA A 91 9.96 -1.49 15.16
N GLY A 92 11.11 -1.57 15.83
CA GLY A 92 12.05 -2.70 15.72
C GLY A 92 13.06 -2.47 14.62
N GLU A 93 13.98 -3.42 14.42
CA GLU A 93 15.04 -3.32 13.42
C GLU A 93 14.48 -3.51 12.01
N ASP A 94 14.97 -2.75 11.05
CA ASP A 94 14.62 -2.74 9.62
C ASP A 94 13.11 -2.89 9.34
N PRO A 95 12.27 -1.89 9.72
CA PRO A 95 10.83 -1.92 9.42
C PRO A 95 10.59 -1.74 7.92
N GLU A 96 10.10 -2.78 7.24
CA GLU A 96 9.84 -2.77 5.81
C GLU A 96 8.45 -2.23 5.48
N THR A 97 7.43 -2.95 5.91
CA THR A 97 6.03 -2.56 5.75
C THR A 97 5.28 -2.67 7.07
N PHE A 98 4.13 -2.05 7.11
CA PHE A 98 3.22 -2.15 8.24
C PHE A 98 1.77 -2.11 7.78
N ALA A 99 0.86 -2.51 8.66
CA ALA A 99 -0.58 -2.37 8.46
C ALA A 99 -1.23 -1.82 9.73
N ILE A 100 -2.22 -0.95 9.55
CA ILE A 100 -3.00 -0.36 10.65
C ILE A 100 -4.33 -1.10 10.74
N ASN A 101 -4.79 -1.42 11.95
CA ASN A 101 -6.11 -2.02 12.11
C ASN A 101 -7.22 -1.02 11.73
N PRO A 102 -8.41 -1.49 11.30
CA PRO A 102 -9.49 -0.61 10.85
C PRO A 102 -9.94 0.45 11.88
N ALA A 103 -9.73 0.16 13.17
CA ALA A 103 -10.03 1.10 14.25
C ALA A 103 -8.98 2.21 14.43
N GLY A 104 -7.82 2.13 13.76
CA GLY A 104 -6.73 3.09 13.90
C GLY A 104 -6.05 3.07 15.26
N THR A 105 -6.14 1.96 16.01
CA THR A 105 -5.63 1.86 17.38
C THR A 105 -4.30 1.13 17.47
N HIS A 106 -4.04 0.21 16.53
CA HIS A 106 -2.84 -0.63 16.52
C HIS A 106 -2.21 -0.65 15.13
N MET A 107 -0.89 -0.71 15.13
CA MET A 107 -0.06 -0.92 13.94
C MET A 107 0.73 -2.20 14.13
N TYR A 108 0.89 -2.94 13.04
CA TYR A 108 1.68 -4.18 12.98
C TYR A 108 2.78 -3.97 11.96
N VAL A 109 4.03 -4.09 12.38
CA VAL A 109 5.22 -3.78 11.58
C VAL A 109 6.00 -5.06 11.30
N SER A 110 6.30 -5.33 10.03
CA SER A 110 7.23 -6.39 9.64
C SER A 110 8.68 -5.90 9.82
N ASN A 111 9.46 -6.63 10.63
CA ASN A 111 10.86 -6.35 10.90
C ASN A 111 11.72 -7.41 10.23
N GLU A 112 12.38 -7.05 9.12
CA GLU A 112 13.08 -7.98 8.26
C GLU A 112 14.25 -8.64 8.99
N ASP A 113 15.11 -7.84 9.64
CA ASP A 113 16.31 -8.32 10.32
C ASP A 113 16.01 -9.08 11.62
N ASP A 114 14.95 -8.70 12.34
CA ASP A 114 14.55 -9.32 13.61
C ASP A 114 13.70 -10.59 13.43
N ASN A 115 13.22 -10.90 12.22
CA ASN A 115 12.31 -12.03 11.94
C ASN A 115 11.05 -12.01 12.83
N GLN A 116 10.47 -10.84 13.01
CA GLN A 116 9.29 -10.67 13.88
C GLN A 116 8.31 -9.63 13.32
N VAL A 117 7.12 -9.64 13.90
CA VAL A 117 6.13 -8.58 13.77
C VAL A 117 6.06 -7.80 15.07
N THR A 118 6.31 -6.51 15.04
CA THR A 118 6.13 -5.60 16.19
C THR A 118 4.71 -5.07 16.22
N VAL A 119 4.05 -5.18 17.38
CA VAL A 119 2.70 -4.64 17.63
C VAL A 119 2.81 -3.33 18.40
N ILE A 120 2.29 -2.25 17.82
CA ILE A 120 2.36 -0.90 18.39
C ILE A 120 0.96 -0.41 18.77
N ASP A 121 0.78 0.03 20.02
CA ASP A 121 -0.37 0.83 20.43
C ASP A 121 -0.15 2.28 19.94
N LEU A 122 -0.95 2.71 18.97
CA LEU A 122 -0.80 4.03 18.32
C LEU A 122 -1.15 5.18 19.27
N LYS A 123 -2.06 4.97 20.22
CA LYS A 123 -2.43 6.00 21.19
C LYS A 123 -1.34 6.19 22.26
N ALA A 124 -0.76 5.09 22.72
CA ALA A 124 0.33 5.11 23.70
C ALA A 124 1.69 5.42 23.05
N ALA A 125 1.79 5.31 21.72
CA ALA A 125 3.02 5.41 20.93
C ALA A 125 4.10 4.43 21.44
N LYS A 126 3.74 3.17 21.69
CA LYS A 126 4.61 2.15 22.29
C LYS A 126 4.44 0.79 21.63
N ALA A 127 5.53 0.06 21.48
CA ALA A 127 5.48 -1.37 21.20
C ALA A 127 4.92 -2.09 22.45
N ILE A 128 3.92 -2.93 22.23
CA ILE A 128 3.21 -3.68 23.30
C ILE A 128 3.42 -5.18 23.20
N ALA A 129 3.82 -5.68 22.04
CA ALA A 129 4.15 -7.09 21.83
C ALA A 129 5.07 -7.24 20.62
N THR A 130 5.75 -8.38 20.55
CA THR A 130 6.44 -8.88 19.35
C THR A 130 6.00 -10.31 19.09
N VAL A 131 5.88 -10.69 17.83
CA VAL A 131 5.48 -12.03 17.38
C VAL A 131 6.59 -12.56 16.48
N ALA A 132 7.30 -13.61 16.92
CA ALA A 132 8.30 -14.26 16.09
C ALA A 132 7.63 -14.93 14.90
N VAL A 133 8.14 -14.69 13.69
CA VAL A 133 7.64 -15.22 12.42
C VAL A 133 8.78 -15.94 11.66
N GLY A 134 8.61 -16.19 10.36
CA GLY A 134 9.67 -16.76 9.55
C GLY A 134 10.74 -15.74 9.17
N VAL A 135 11.73 -16.18 8.40
CA VAL A 135 12.88 -15.35 7.99
C VAL A 135 12.47 -14.35 6.93
N GLU A 136 12.93 -13.11 7.08
CA GLU A 136 12.66 -11.97 6.20
C GLU A 136 11.16 -11.67 6.04
N PRO A 137 10.45 -11.26 7.12
CA PRO A 137 9.06 -10.83 6.99
C PRO A 137 9.00 -9.46 6.29
N GLU A 138 8.32 -9.40 5.15
CA GLU A 138 8.13 -8.13 4.42
C GLU A 138 6.64 -7.74 4.36
N GLY A 139 5.84 -8.48 3.59
CA GLY A 139 4.43 -8.16 3.43
C GLY A 139 3.62 -8.39 4.70
N ILE A 140 2.74 -7.45 5.04
CA ILE A 140 1.80 -7.58 6.15
C ILE A 140 0.45 -6.97 5.80
N ALA A 141 -0.63 -7.58 6.27
CA ALA A 141 -1.99 -7.08 6.08
C ALA A 141 -2.87 -7.40 7.30
N VAL A 142 -3.85 -6.52 7.54
CA VAL A 142 -4.90 -6.72 8.55
C VAL A 142 -6.22 -6.97 7.83
N SER A 143 -6.99 -7.97 8.29
CA SER A 143 -8.32 -8.25 7.71
C SER A 143 -9.30 -7.09 7.98
N PRO A 144 -10.31 -6.88 7.10
CA PRO A 144 -11.26 -5.77 7.24
C PRO A 144 -12.05 -5.77 8.56
N ASP A 145 -12.23 -6.92 9.18
CA ASP A 145 -12.85 -7.05 10.50
C ASP A 145 -11.87 -6.80 11.67
N GLY A 146 -10.59 -6.59 11.37
CA GLY A 146 -9.53 -6.36 12.34
C GLY A 146 -9.09 -7.60 13.12
N ARG A 147 -9.60 -8.80 12.78
CA ARG A 147 -9.34 -10.03 13.52
C ARG A 147 -8.00 -10.67 13.20
N TRP A 148 -7.62 -10.68 11.93
CA TRP A 148 -6.44 -11.36 11.45
C TRP A 148 -5.37 -10.38 11.01
N ILE A 149 -4.16 -10.61 11.51
CA ILE A 149 -2.94 -10.07 10.92
C ILE A 149 -2.26 -11.21 10.18
N VAL A 150 -1.84 -10.96 8.95
CA VAL A 150 -1.08 -11.94 8.18
C VAL A 150 0.24 -11.31 7.77
N SER A 151 1.35 -11.96 8.16
CA SER A 151 2.71 -11.60 7.74
C SER A 151 3.25 -12.64 6.77
N ALA A 152 3.92 -12.18 5.72
CA ALA A 152 4.59 -13.02 4.73
C ALA A 152 6.10 -12.99 4.96
N SER A 153 6.71 -14.16 5.15
CA SER A 153 8.15 -14.32 5.32
C SER A 153 8.77 -14.87 4.04
N GLU A 154 9.62 -14.05 3.41
CA GLU A 154 10.14 -14.29 2.07
C GLU A 154 10.99 -15.56 1.96
N THR A 155 11.99 -15.69 2.82
CA THR A 155 12.94 -16.82 2.76
C THR A 155 12.32 -18.13 3.21
N THR A 156 11.40 -18.11 4.17
CA THR A 156 10.73 -19.34 4.63
C THR A 156 9.49 -19.71 3.83
N ASN A 157 9.06 -18.88 2.86
CA ASN A 157 7.90 -19.11 2.00
C ASN A 157 6.62 -19.37 2.81
N MET A 158 6.38 -18.56 3.82
CA MET A 158 5.34 -18.84 4.81
C MET A 158 4.46 -17.61 5.05
N LEU A 159 3.16 -17.85 5.23
CA LEU A 159 2.24 -16.88 5.82
C LEU A 159 2.00 -17.25 7.27
N HIS A 160 2.11 -16.26 8.15
CA HIS A 160 1.83 -16.39 9.56
C HIS A 160 0.51 -15.69 9.88
N TRP A 161 -0.52 -16.45 10.25
CA TRP A 161 -1.83 -15.94 10.64
C TRP A 161 -1.84 -15.68 12.13
N ILE A 162 -1.91 -14.42 12.51
CA ILE A 162 -1.85 -13.93 13.90
C ILE A 162 -3.26 -13.47 14.31
N ASP A 163 -3.77 -13.94 15.44
CA ASP A 163 -5.01 -13.43 16.03
C ASP A 163 -4.73 -12.09 16.74
N ALA A 164 -5.41 -11.03 16.31
CA ALA A 164 -5.19 -9.66 16.80
C ALA A 164 -5.53 -9.47 18.29
N ASN A 165 -6.37 -10.33 18.88
CA ASN A 165 -6.73 -10.22 20.29
C ASN A 165 -5.69 -10.85 21.22
N THR A 166 -4.97 -11.85 20.73
CA THR A 166 -4.02 -12.63 21.55
C THR A 166 -2.57 -12.39 21.15
N ASN A 167 -2.31 -11.81 19.98
CA ASN A 167 -0.99 -11.69 19.35
C ASN A 167 -0.30 -13.07 19.21
N GLN A 168 -1.09 -14.14 18.98
CA GLN A 168 -0.55 -15.50 18.81
C GLN A 168 -0.75 -15.97 17.37
N ILE A 169 0.25 -16.69 16.84
CA ILE A 169 0.11 -17.38 15.56
C ILE A 169 -0.86 -18.54 15.74
N VAL A 170 -1.93 -18.56 14.96
CA VAL A 170 -2.93 -19.62 14.96
C VAL A 170 -2.72 -20.62 13.82
N LYS A 171 -2.05 -20.21 12.75
CA LYS A 171 -1.73 -21.07 11.60
C LYS A 171 -0.55 -20.51 10.82
N ASN A 172 0.23 -21.42 10.26
CA ASN A 172 1.22 -21.15 9.24
C ASN A 172 0.75 -21.81 7.94
N THR A 173 0.76 -21.05 6.82
CA THR A 173 0.41 -21.58 5.50
C THR A 173 1.64 -21.49 4.60
N LEU A 174 2.09 -22.64 4.09
CA LEU A 174 3.16 -22.69 3.08
C LEU A 174 2.63 -22.13 1.77
N VAL A 175 3.40 -21.22 1.17
CA VAL A 175 3.05 -20.53 -0.08
C VAL A 175 4.17 -20.67 -1.11
N ASP A 176 3.93 -20.16 -2.31
CA ASP A 176 4.92 -20.18 -3.38
C ASP A 176 6.12 -19.28 -3.01
N PRO A 177 7.32 -19.55 -3.57
CA PRO A 177 8.58 -18.91 -3.17
C PRO A 177 8.59 -17.38 -3.24
N ARG A 178 9.13 -16.79 -2.18
CA ARG A 178 9.29 -15.37 -1.95
C ARG A 178 7.95 -14.60 -1.99
N PRO A 179 7.06 -14.85 -1.01
CA PRO A 179 5.82 -14.07 -0.90
C PRO A 179 6.13 -12.62 -0.53
N ARG A 180 5.51 -11.66 -1.26
CA ARG A 180 5.81 -10.22 -1.12
C ARG A 180 4.64 -9.44 -0.53
N ALA A 181 3.63 -9.18 -1.31
CA ALA A 181 2.50 -8.34 -0.88
C ALA A 181 1.28 -9.17 -0.58
N LEU A 182 0.49 -8.65 0.34
CA LEU A 182 -0.76 -9.21 0.84
C LEU A 182 -1.89 -8.19 0.64
N SER A 183 -3.06 -8.65 0.22
CA SER A 183 -4.26 -7.82 0.16
C SER A 183 -5.50 -8.64 0.42
N PHE A 184 -6.26 -8.27 1.46
CA PHE A 184 -7.58 -8.83 1.68
C PHE A 184 -8.59 -8.24 0.70
N THR A 185 -9.59 -9.02 0.31
CA THR A 185 -10.79 -8.49 -0.32
C THR A 185 -11.60 -7.68 0.69
N ALA A 186 -12.36 -6.68 0.24
CA ALA A 186 -13.15 -5.81 1.12
C ALA A 186 -14.19 -6.57 1.98
N ASP A 187 -14.69 -7.71 1.48
CA ASP A 187 -15.58 -8.61 2.20
C ASP A 187 -14.86 -9.53 3.21
N GLY A 188 -13.52 -9.48 3.25
CA GLY A 188 -12.69 -10.28 4.15
C GLY A 188 -12.69 -11.78 3.86
N GLN A 189 -13.24 -12.23 2.72
CA GLN A 189 -13.35 -13.65 2.42
C GLN A 189 -12.09 -14.24 1.79
N GLN A 190 -11.32 -13.42 1.08
CA GLN A 190 -10.10 -13.84 0.39
C GLN A 190 -8.90 -13.01 0.81
N LEU A 191 -7.73 -13.64 0.80
CA LEU A 191 -6.43 -13.02 0.88
C LEU A 191 -5.66 -13.33 -0.42
N TRP A 192 -5.22 -12.29 -1.10
CA TRP A 192 -4.37 -12.40 -2.30
C TRP A 192 -2.91 -12.17 -1.91
N VAL A 193 -2.04 -13.04 -2.39
CA VAL A 193 -0.60 -13.06 -2.04
C VAL A 193 0.22 -13.20 -3.31
N THR A 194 1.17 -12.30 -3.52
CA THR A 194 2.10 -12.40 -4.64
C THR A 194 3.32 -13.24 -4.29
N SER A 195 3.85 -13.99 -5.26
CA SER A 195 5.10 -14.72 -5.17
C SER A 195 6.07 -14.21 -6.23
N GLU A 196 7.17 -13.60 -5.79
CA GLU A 196 8.11 -12.93 -6.68
C GLU A 196 8.88 -13.92 -7.56
N ILE A 197 9.35 -15.03 -6.99
CA ILE A 197 10.21 -15.99 -7.71
C ILE A 197 9.39 -16.90 -8.62
N ASP A 198 8.24 -17.41 -8.15
CA ASP A 198 7.39 -18.29 -8.97
C ASP A 198 6.59 -17.54 -10.04
N GLY A 199 6.55 -16.21 -9.96
CA GLY A 199 5.81 -15.41 -10.92
C GLY A 199 4.31 -15.65 -10.84
N THR A 200 3.75 -15.83 -9.63
CA THR A 200 2.34 -16.14 -9.38
C THR A 200 1.68 -15.16 -8.43
N VAL A 201 0.36 -15.13 -8.44
CA VAL A 201 -0.46 -14.63 -7.35
C VAL A 201 -1.36 -15.76 -6.85
N MET A 202 -1.37 -15.96 -5.54
CA MET A 202 -2.19 -16.97 -4.87
C MET A 202 -3.39 -16.31 -4.23
N ILE A 203 -4.52 -17.02 -4.24
CA ILE A 203 -5.75 -16.62 -3.58
C ILE A 203 -6.05 -17.65 -2.49
N LEU A 204 -6.16 -17.19 -1.25
CA LEU A 204 -6.47 -17.99 -0.09
C LEU A 204 -7.90 -17.69 0.38
N ASP A 205 -8.62 -18.73 0.81
CA ASP A 205 -9.84 -18.58 1.57
C ASP A 205 -9.50 -18.24 3.03
N VAL A 206 -10.05 -17.16 3.56
CA VAL A 206 -9.71 -16.64 4.91
C VAL A 206 -10.22 -17.56 6.02
N ALA A 207 -11.34 -18.26 5.82
CA ALA A 207 -11.90 -19.13 6.83
C ALA A 207 -11.06 -20.39 7.03
N SER A 208 -10.66 -21.05 5.97
CA SER A 208 -9.79 -22.24 6.01
C SER A 208 -8.31 -21.91 6.10
N LYS A 209 -7.90 -20.71 5.64
CA LYS A 209 -6.50 -20.26 5.50
C LYS A 209 -5.69 -21.11 4.52
N GLU A 210 -6.38 -21.70 3.53
CA GLU A 210 -5.77 -22.54 2.49
C GLU A 210 -5.80 -21.85 1.14
N ILE A 211 -4.83 -22.17 0.29
CA ILE A 211 -4.78 -21.68 -1.09
C ILE A 211 -5.88 -22.39 -1.88
N THR A 212 -6.75 -21.60 -2.50
CA THR A 212 -7.85 -22.08 -3.34
C THR A 212 -7.57 -21.91 -4.83
N GLN A 213 -6.71 -20.94 -5.20
CA GLN A 213 -6.40 -20.64 -6.59
C GLN A 213 -4.98 -20.05 -6.73
N ARG A 214 -4.40 -20.27 -7.91
CA ARG A 214 -3.14 -19.64 -8.37
C ARG A 214 -3.31 -19.11 -9.77
N THR A 215 -2.79 -17.91 -10.01
CA THR A 215 -2.73 -17.30 -11.34
C THR A 215 -1.29 -16.97 -11.68
N GLY A 216 -0.77 -17.52 -12.75
CA GLY A 216 0.55 -17.20 -13.32
C GLY A 216 0.43 -16.16 -14.43
N PHE A 217 1.55 -15.61 -14.85
CA PHE A 217 1.62 -14.55 -15.86
C PHE A 217 2.47 -14.95 -17.04
N GLN A 218 2.01 -14.60 -18.25
CA GLN A 218 2.74 -14.80 -19.49
C GLN A 218 2.64 -13.54 -20.35
N ILE A 219 3.79 -12.97 -20.71
CA ILE A 219 3.85 -11.73 -21.49
C ILE A 219 4.72 -11.97 -22.71
N GLY A 220 4.15 -11.79 -23.90
CA GLY A 220 4.89 -11.99 -25.15
C GLY A 220 6.16 -11.13 -25.21
N GLY A 221 7.32 -11.76 -25.45
CA GLY A 221 8.61 -11.07 -25.53
C GLY A 221 9.25 -10.70 -24.19
N VAL A 222 8.68 -11.11 -23.06
CA VAL A 222 9.25 -10.92 -21.70
C VAL A 222 9.63 -12.27 -21.14
N GLY A 223 10.88 -12.44 -20.72
CA GLY A 223 11.33 -13.66 -20.04
C GLY A 223 10.65 -13.86 -18.69
N ALA A 224 10.42 -15.12 -18.32
CA ALA A 224 9.72 -15.46 -17.06
C ALA A 224 10.46 -14.89 -15.83
N GLU A 225 11.78 -14.84 -15.86
CA GLU A 225 12.63 -14.30 -14.80
C GLU A 225 12.43 -12.80 -14.53
N LYS A 226 11.80 -12.07 -15.46
CA LYS A 226 11.43 -10.64 -15.30
C LYS A 226 10.01 -10.45 -14.78
N ILE A 227 9.21 -11.50 -14.75
CA ILE A 227 7.84 -11.45 -14.26
C ILE A 227 7.89 -11.74 -12.76
N GLN A 228 8.03 -10.69 -11.96
CA GLN A 228 8.23 -10.76 -10.52
C GLN A 228 7.05 -10.03 -9.82
N PRO A 229 5.96 -10.73 -9.48
CA PRO A 229 4.81 -10.14 -8.82
C PRO A 229 5.19 -9.57 -7.44
N VAL A 230 4.84 -8.31 -7.21
CA VAL A 230 5.10 -7.59 -5.97
C VAL A 230 3.80 -6.98 -5.43
N GLY A 231 3.48 -5.72 -5.63
CA GLY A 231 2.23 -5.13 -5.13
C GLY A 231 0.96 -5.79 -5.70
N VAL A 232 -0.07 -5.94 -4.87
CA VAL A 232 -1.41 -6.42 -5.28
C VAL A 232 -2.50 -5.58 -4.64
N LYS A 233 -3.54 -5.23 -5.39
CA LYS A 233 -4.76 -4.56 -4.92
C LYS A 233 -5.99 -5.14 -5.61
N ILE A 234 -7.09 -5.26 -4.87
CA ILE A 234 -8.38 -5.74 -5.37
C ILE A 234 -9.41 -4.62 -5.19
N ASP A 235 -10.25 -4.34 -6.19
CA ASP A 235 -11.29 -3.33 -6.06
C ASP A 235 -12.33 -3.74 -5.01
N SER A 236 -12.99 -2.75 -4.37
CA SER A 236 -13.94 -2.97 -3.27
C SER A 236 -15.12 -3.88 -3.64
N GLN A 237 -15.46 -3.94 -4.91
CA GLN A 237 -16.53 -4.81 -5.44
C GLN A 237 -16.04 -6.19 -5.86
N ARG A 238 -14.73 -6.47 -5.71
CA ARG A 238 -14.09 -7.73 -6.12
C ARG A 238 -14.39 -8.11 -7.57
N ARG A 239 -14.34 -7.12 -8.48
CA ARG A 239 -14.45 -7.32 -9.93
C ARG A 239 -13.08 -7.49 -10.56
N TRP A 240 -12.12 -6.68 -10.10
CA TRP A 240 -10.78 -6.60 -10.66
C TRP A 240 -9.71 -6.65 -9.59
N ALA A 241 -8.66 -7.39 -9.87
CA ALA A 241 -7.41 -7.34 -9.12
C ALA A 241 -6.28 -6.81 -10.03
N TYR A 242 -5.36 -6.09 -9.43
CA TYR A 242 -4.21 -5.49 -10.11
C TYR A 242 -2.94 -5.96 -9.44
N VAL A 243 -2.01 -6.50 -10.23
CA VAL A 243 -0.74 -7.03 -9.74
C VAL A 243 0.42 -6.34 -10.45
N ALA A 244 1.31 -5.73 -9.68
CA ALA A 244 2.57 -5.15 -10.17
C ALA A 244 3.55 -6.29 -10.48
N LEU A 245 4.09 -6.34 -11.69
CA LEU A 245 4.96 -7.42 -12.17
C LEU A 245 6.45 -7.03 -12.20
N GLY A 246 6.88 -6.16 -11.30
CA GLY A 246 8.27 -5.79 -11.08
C GLY A 246 9.05 -5.43 -12.35
N PRO A 247 10.16 -6.13 -12.67
CA PRO A 247 11.01 -5.87 -13.83
C PRO A 247 10.31 -6.07 -15.19
N ALA A 248 9.14 -6.71 -15.24
CA ALA A 248 8.34 -6.77 -16.46
C ALA A 248 7.74 -5.42 -16.84
N ASN A 249 7.78 -4.42 -15.95
CA ASN A 249 7.26 -3.07 -16.17
C ASN A 249 5.78 -3.08 -16.57
N ARG A 250 5.00 -3.95 -15.94
CA ARG A 250 3.58 -4.16 -16.25
C ARG A 250 2.76 -4.23 -14.97
N VAL A 251 1.51 -3.82 -15.08
CA VAL A 251 0.46 -4.18 -14.13
C VAL A 251 -0.46 -5.17 -14.84
N ALA A 252 -0.64 -6.34 -14.26
CA ALA A 252 -1.65 -7.30 -14.71
C ALA A 252 -3.02 -6.87 -14.20
N VAL A 253 -4.03 -6.92 -15.07
CA VAL A 253 -5.46 -6.76 -14.74
C VAL A 253 -6.06 -8.15 -14.74
N ILE A 254 -6.60 -8.58 -13.61
CA ILE A 254 -7.15 -9.92 -13.40
C ILE A 254 -8.63 -9.78 -13.08
N ASN A 255 -9.46 -10.58 -13.72
CA ASN A 255 -10.85 -10.73 -13.32
C ASN A 255 -10.88 -11.45 -11.96
N ALA A 256 -11.33 -10.76 -10.90
CA ALA A 256 -11.29 -11.30 -9.54
C ALA A 256 -12.38 -12.35 -9.23
N GLN A 257 -13.23 -12.70 -10.24
CA GLN A 257 -14.24 -13.76 -10.16
C GLN A 257 -13.75 -15.05 -10.83
N THR A 258 -13.13 -14.92 -12.03
CA THR A 258 -12.64 -16.06 -12.82
C THR A 258 -11.16 -16.32 -12.63
N TYR A 259 -10.41 -15.34 -12.07
CA TYR A 259 -8.95 -15.35 -11.86
C TYR A 259 -8.14 -15.33 -13.16
N ASP A 260 -8.78 -15.05 -14.30
CA ASP A 260 -8.12 -14.93 -15.60
C ASP A 260 -7.42 -13.56 -15.73
N VAL A 261 -6.26 -13.56 -16.37
CA VAL A 261 -5.55 -12.33 -16.73
C VAL A 261 -6.16 -11.75 -18.00
N GLU A 262 -6.80 -10.59 -17.88
CA GLU A 262 -7.47 -9.93 -18.98
C GLU A 262 -6.52 -9.03 -19.79
N LYS A 263 -5.56 -8.40 -19.12
CA LYS A 263 -4.70 -7.41 -19.76
C LYS A 263 -3.41 -7.16 -18.99
N TYR A 264 -2.38 -6.71 -19.72
CA TYR A 264 -1.15 -6.17 -19.15
C TYR A 264 -1.00 -4.69 -19.54
N LEU A 265 -0.83 -3.83 -18.55
CA LEU A 265 -0.65 -2.39 -18.73
C LEU A 265 0.82 -2.04 -18.62
N LEU A 266 1.40 -1.45 -19.66
CA LEU A 266 2.78 -0.96 -19.62
C LEU A 266 2.85 0.28 -18.73
N VAL A 267 3.70 0.23 -17.70
CA VAL A 267 3.98 1.31 -16.76
C VAL A 267 5.47 1.66 -16.77
N GLY A 268 5.94 2.46 -15.83
CA GLY A 268 7.36 2.76 -15.70
C GLY A 268 8.20 1.55 -15.27
N ALA A 269 9.52 1.74 -15.23
CA ALA A 269 10.46 0.65 -15.00
C ALA A 269 10.54 0.24 -13.53
N ARG A 270 10.50 -1.08 -13.28
CA ARG A 270 10.49 -1.74 -11.97
C ARG A 270 9.31 -1.24 -11.13
N VAL A 271 8.11 -1.63 -11.52
CA VAL A 271 6.90 -1.33 -10.74
C VAL A 271 6.89 -2.10 -9.41
N TRP A 272 6.59 -1.38 -8.30
CA TRP A 272 6.57 -1.94 -6.95
C TRP A 272 5.16 -2.04 -6.38
N ASN A 273 4.58 -0.91 -6.02
CA ASN A 273 3.34 -0.83 -5.25
C ASN A 273 2.22 -0.15 -6.03
N LEU A 274 0.99 -0.36 -5.54
CA LEU A 274 -0.25 0.08 -6.15
C LEU A 274 -1.15 0.72 -5.08
N ALA A 275 -1.85 1.80 -5.42
CA ALA A 275 -2.95 2.31 -4.61
C ALA A 275 -4.08 2.83 -5.49
N PHE A 276 -5.32 2.62 -5.04
CA PHE A 276 -6.49 3.21 -5.68
C PHE A 276 -6.66 4.69 -5.33
N SER A 277 -7.27 5.44 -6.25
CA SER A 277 -7.92 6.69 -5.85
C SER A 277 -9.10 6.39 -4.91
N PRO A 278 -9.53 7.34 -4.06
CA PRO A 278 -10.63 7.12 -3.12
C PRO A 278 -11.96 6.73 -3.77
N ASP A 279 -12.17 7.10 -5.02
CA ASP A 279 -13.35 6.76 -5.83
C ASP A 279 -13.17 5.48 -6.67
N GLU A 280 -12.02 4.82 -6.55
CA GLU A 280 -11.62 3.63 -7.32
C GLU A 280 -11.74 3.79 -8.84
N LYS A 281 -11.66 5.02 -9.36
CA LYS A 281 -11.63 5.27 -10.81
C LYS A 281 -10.22 5.30 -11.39
N ARG A 282 -9.22 5.44 -10.53
CA ARG A 282 -7.80 5.47 -10.88
C ARG A 282 -7.01 4.51 -10.00
N LEU A 283 -5.93 4.01 -10.57
CA LEU A 283 -4.89 3.29 -9.86
C LEU A 283 -3.57 4.00 -10.09
N TYR A 284 -2.77 4.09 -9.06
CA TYR A 284 -1.44 4.67 -9.06
C TYR A 284 -0.40 3.60 -8.83
N THR A 285 0.74 3.71 -9.49
CA THR A 285 1.87 2.78 -9.32
C THR A 285 3.12 3.53 -8.94
N THR A 286 4.00 2.91 -8.17
CA THR A 286 5.38 3.38 -7.99
C THR A 286 6.29 2.60 -8.92
N ASN A 287 7.18 3.30 -9.66
CA ASN A 287 8.09 2.72 -10.64
C ASN A 287 9.53 3.07 -10.25
N GLY A 288 10.18 2.18 -9.49
CA GLY A 288 11.43 2.48 -8.79
C GLY A 288 12.58 2.89 -9.69
N VAL A 289 12.78 2.22 -10.82
CA VAL A 289 13.94 2.46 -11.72
C VAL A 289 13.70 3.62 -12.69
N SER A 290 12.45 3.90 -13.08
CA SER A 290 12.13 5.07 -13.90
C SER A 290 11.86 6.34 -13.09
N HIS A 291 11.85 6.24 -11.74
CA HIS A 291 11.73 7.38 -10.83
C HIS A 291 10.43 8.17 -11.00
N ASP A 292 9.35 7.48 -11.32
CA ASP A 292 8.04 8.05 -11.56
C ASP A 292 6.90 7.24 -10.92
N ILE A 293 5.71 7.79 -10.96
CA ILE A 293 4.45 7.08 -10.74
C ILE A 293 3.65 7.06 -12.04
N SER A 294 2.89 5.98 -12.28
CA SER A 294 1.96 5.92 -13.41
C SER A 294 0.51 6.08 -12.91
N LEU A 295 -0.29 6.82 -13.67
CA LEU A 295 -1.71 7.00 -13.45
C LEU A 295 -2.47 6.13 -14.45
N ILE A 296 -3.34 5.25 -13.95
CA ILE A 296 -4.13 4.29 -14.71
C ILE A 296 -5.61 4.64 -14.58
N ASP A 297 -6.30 4.84 -15.70
CA ASP A 297 -7.75 4.92 -15.79
C ASP A 297 -8.33 3.51 -15.71
N LEU A 298 -9.14 3.24 -14.68
CA LEU A 298 -9.68 1.90 -14.41
C LEU A 298 -10.94 1.58 -15.20
N GLU A 299 -11.65 2.57 -15.71
CA GLU A 299 -12.78 2.34 -16.61
C GLU A 299 -12.30 1.79 -17.96
N ARG A 300 -11.14 2.30 -18.42
CA ARG A 300 -10.55 1.92 -19.72
C ARG A 300 -9.41 0.95 -19.63
N HIS A 301 -8.97 0.61 -18.43
CA HIS A 301 -7.74 -0.14 -18.16
C HIS A 301 -6.57 0.40 -19.01
N ARG A 302 -6.21 1.67 -18.81
CA ARG A 302 -5.22 2.36 -19.63
C ARG A 302 -4.37 3.33 -18.81
N VAL A 303 -3.06 3.27 -18.99
CA VAL A 303 -2.14 4.30 -18.46
C VAL A 303 -2.43 5.63 -19.15
N THR A 304 -2.64 6.68 -18.39
CA THR A 304 -2.99 8.01 -18.90
C THR A 304 -1.84 8.99 -18.75
N LYS A 305 -0.98 8.81 -17.76
CA LYS A 305 0.11 9.72 -17.46
C LYS A 305 1.20 9.04 -16.62
N SER A 306 2.45 9.52 -16.73
CA SER A 306 3.52 9.29 -15.78
C SER A 306 3.98 10.64 -15.20
N ILE A 307 4.33 10.65 -13.90
CA ILE A 307 4.78 11.84 -13.19
C ILE A 307 6.09 11.50 -12.49
N ALA A 308 7.16 12.20 -12.85
CA ALA A 308 8.44 12.09 -12.17
C ALA A 308 8.32 12.59 -10.73
N VAL A 309 8.80 11.81 -9.77
CA VAL A 309 8.61 12.10 -8.33
C VAL A 309 9.91 12.17 -7.53
N GLY A 310 10.95 11.44 -7.95
CA GLY A 310 12.23 11.34 -7.24
C GLY A 310 12.78 9.92 -7.29
N ARG A 311 13.95 9.68 -6.67
CA ARG A 311 14.68 8.43 -6.85
C ARG A 311 14.07 7.28 -6.06
N TYR A 312 13.84 6.18 -6.76
CA TYR A 312 13.32 4.91 -6.23
C TYR A 312 12.03 5.08 -5.43
N PRO A 313 10.92 5.54 -6.06
CA PRO A 313 9.60 5.52 -5.43
C PRO A 313 9.21 4.08 -5.08
N TRP A 314 8.87 3.84 -3.80
CA TRP A 314 8.59 2.51 -3.30
C TRP A 314 7.13 2.33 -2.89
N GLY A 315 6.67 3.02 -1.85
CA GLY A 315 5.29 2.98 -1.35
C GLY A 315 4.50 4.22 -1.75
N LEU A 316 3.18 4.14 -1.65
CA LEU A 316 2.30 5.28 -1.86
C LEU A 316 1.04 5.20 -1.00
N ALA A 317 0.60 6.37 -0.51
CA ALA A 317 -0.67 6.57 0.19
C ALA A 317 -1.46 7.69 -0.50
N VAL A 318 -2.78 7.55 -0.57
CA VAL A 318 -3.67 8.49 -1.27
C VAL A 318 -4.65 9.09 -0.29
N LYS A 319 -4.63 10.43 -0.15
CA LYS A 319 -5.53 11.24 0.67
C LYS A 319 -6.65 11.80 -0.19
N LYS A 320 -7.87 11.82 0.38
CA LYS A 320 -9.05 12.49 -0.22
C LYS A 320 -8.91 14.00 -0.24
#